data_98b3eec7ddc6e96c044fb396a6a4ed22
#
_entry.id   98b3eec7ddc6e96c044fb396a6a4ed22
#
_cell.length_a   1.000
_cell.length_b   1.000
_cell.length_c   1.000
_cell.angle_alpha   90.00
_cell.angle_beta   90.00
_cell.angle_gamma   90.00
#
_symmetry.space_group_name_H-M   'P 1'
#
loop_
_entity.id
_entity.type
_entity.pdbx_description
1 polymer ?
#
loop_
_entity_poly.entity_id
_entity_poly.type
_entity_poly.pdbx_seq_one_letter_code
_entity_poly.pdbx_strand_id
1 'polypeptide(L)'
;MKDREQMMIDVFNHFMPKAYLDRLGTLIPGHMVLAAFPRLATLWDIDARLALLDGFDGLQQVLSLANPPLELIAGPQETPDLARMANDALAELCARYGDRFPAFVAALPMNNIDAALAEIDRAVNDLGACGVQLFTNIAGKPLSAREFRPIFRRMAAHDLPVWLHPMRGPNFPDYASEQASEAEIWFSFGWPYETSACVTRLIYSKIFDELPDLKIITHHMGGMIPYFAGKINLGFRQIFFGTPERNPAAEDVGLKKPVMEYFKMLYADTALNGEIAPTRCGHAFFGTSSCLFATDAPFDAEQGRGLIANTINALEALPVSAAEREKIFAGNARLLLKLPARSAARASP
;
A
#
# COMPACT_ATOMS: atom_id res chain seq x y z
N MET A 1 19.24 -24.83 -21.51
CA MET A 1 19.36 -23.58 -20.73
C MET A 1 18.50 -23.81 -19.51
N LYS A 2 19.06 -23.81 -18.29
CA LYS A 2 18.24 -23.81 -17.07
C LYS A 2 17.39 -22.54 -17.15
N ASP A 3 16.06 -22.68 -17.07
CA ASP A 3 15.16 -21.54 -16.99
C ASP A 3 15.68 -20.62 -15.87
N ARG A 4 15.92 -19.36 -16.21
CA ARG A 4 16.28 -18.36 -15.19
C ARG A 4 15.09 -18.31 -14.25
N GLU A 5 15.30 -18.70 -13.00
CA GLU A 5 14.32 -18.62 -11.94
C GLU A 5 13.66 -17.22 -11.98
N GLN A 6 12.36 -17.16 -12.18
CA GLN A 6 11.63 -15.91 -12.29
C GLN A 6 11.65 -15.22 -10.93
N MET A 7 12.30 -14.04 -10.86
CA MET A 7 12.30 -13.27 -9.64
C MET A 7 10.96 -12.54 -9.48
N MET A 8 10.41 -12.55 -8.27
CA MET A 8 9.19 -11.86 -7.90
C MET A 8 9.43 -11.04 -6.63
N ILE A 9 9.00 -9.78 -6.62
CA ILE A 9 9.09 -8.88 -5.47
C ILE A 9 7.68 -8.42 -5.12
N ASP A 10 7.11 -9.04 -4.11
CA ASP A 10 5.80 -8.70 -3.56
C ASP A 10 5.92 -7.43 -2.72
N VAL A 11 5.42 -6.31 -3.25
CA VAL A 11 5.55 -4.99 -2.62
C VAL A 11 4.42 -4.65 -1.66
N PHE A 12 3.38 -5.48 -1.56
CA PHE A 12 2.28 -5.30 -0.63
C PHE A 12 1.85 -6.63 -0.02
N ASN A 13 2.34 -6.85 1.16
CA ASN A 13 2.02 -7.96 2.04
C ASN A 13 2.19 -7.48 3.48
N HIS A 14 1.64 -8.19 4.43
CA HIS A 14 1.61 -7.75 5.81
C HIS A 14 2.38 -8.68 6.73
N PHE A 15 3.16 -8.09 7.62
CA PHE A 15 3.81 -8.78 8.73
C PHE A 15 3.67 -7.95 10.00
N MET A 16 3.34 -8.61 11.09
CA MET A 16 3.16 -7.98 12.40
C MET A 16 4.13 -8.60 13.40
N PRO A 17 5.25 -7.92 13.70
CA PRO A 17 6.22 -8.46 14.66
C PRO A 17 5.55 -8.88 15.97
N LYS A 18 5.94 -10.05 16.51
CA LYS A 18 5.28 -10.65 17.69
C LYS A 18 5.21 -9.71 18.88
N ALA A 19 6.29 -8.99 19.17
CA ALA A 19 6.33 -8.02 20.29
C ALA A 19 5.32 -6.87 20.07
N TYR A 20 5.13 -6.43 18.81
CA TYR A 20 4.13 -5.42 18.47
C TYR A 20 2.71 -5.98 18.63
N LEU A 21 2.43 -7.19 18.14
CA LEU A 21 1.14 -7.86 18.33
C LEU A 21 0.78 -8.02 19.81
N ASP A 22 1.74 -8.40 20.64
CA ASP A 22 1.55 -8.50 22.11
C ASP A 22 1.24 -7.13 22.73
N ARG A 23 1.92 -6.08 22.27
CA ARG A 23 1.63 -4.72 22.72
C ARG A 23 0.21 -4.26 22.34
N LEU A 24 -0.27 -4.61 21.14
CA LEU A 24 -1.66 -4.36 20.75
C LEU A 24 -2.65 -5.01 21.72
N GLY A 25 -2.37 -6.25 22.16
CA GLY A 25 -3.20 -6.94 23.14
C GLY A 25 -3.40 -6.16 24.44
N THR A 26 -2.44 -5.34 24.83
CA THR A 26 -2.54 -4.48 26.02
C THR A 26 -3.20 -3.13 25.77
N LEU A 27 -3.06 -2.57 24.56
CA LEU A 27 -3.57 -1.24 24.22
C LEU A 27 -5.02 -1.22 23.79
N ILE A 28 -5.43 -2.23 23.02
CA ILE A 28 -6.78 -2.33 22.43
C ILE A 28 -7.43 -3.68 22.78
N PRO A 29 -7.54 -4.07 24.08
CA PRO A 29 -8.12 -5.34 24.48
C PRO A 29 -9.56 -5.46 23.94
N GLY A 30 -9.87 -6.61 23.31
CA GLY A 30 -11.19 -6.85 22.70
C GLY A 30 -11.36 -6.32 21.27
N HIS A 31 -10.37 -5.67 20.68
CA HIS A 31 -10.43 -5.27 19.28
C HIS A 31 -10.48 -6.50 18.36
N MET A 32 -11.25 -6.42 17.27
CA MET A 32 -11.50 -7.54 16.35
C MET A 32 -10.21 -8.19 15.80
N VAL A 33 -9.18 -7.41 15.56
CA VAL A 33 -7.90 -7.93 15.05
C VAL A 33 -7.24 -8.90 16.02
N LEU A 34 -7.43 -8.74 17.34
CA LEU A 34 -6.89 -9.64 18.35
C LEU A 34 -7.57 -11.01 18.39
N ALA A 35 -8.78 -11.12 17.84
CA ALA A 35 -9.45 -12.40 17.65
C ALA A 35 -9.00 -13.11 16.36
N ALA A 36 -8.63 -12.36 15.34
CA ALA A 36 -8.30 -12.88 14.00
C ALA A 36 -6.80 -13.12 13.80
N PHE A 37 -5.95 -12.14 14.07
CA PHE A 37 -4.53 -12.15 13.72
C PHE A 37 -3.69 -13.26 14.37
N PRO A 38 -3.89 -13.62 15.67
CA PRO A 38 -3.16 -14.75 16.27
C PRO A 38 -3.39 -16.10 15.57
N ARG A 39 -4.50 -16.23 14.79
CA ARG A 39 -4.81 -17.44 14.02
C ARG A 39 -4.06 -17.53 12.69
N LEU A 40 -3.49 -16.43 12.23
CA LEU A 40 -2.72 -16.34 11.00
C LEU A 40 -1.23 -16.40 11.37
N ALA A 41 -0.67 -17.59 11.54
CA ALA A 41 0.72 -17.76 11.96
C ALA A 41 1.69 -17.02 11.02
N THR A 42 1.46 -17.06 9.71
CA THR A 42 2.29 -16.37 8.71
C THR A 42 2.25 -14.85 8.80
N LEU A 43 1.33 -14.28 9.59
CA LEU A 43 1.28 -12.83 9.85
C LEU A 43 2.32 -12.38 10.88
N TRP A 44 2.67 -13.21 11.86
CA TRP A 44 3.46 -12.79 13.01
C TRP A 44 4.60 -13.75 13.39
N ASP A 45 4.55 -15.00 12.94
CA ASP A 45 5.60 -15.99 13.17
C ASP A 45 6.51 -16.03 11.94
N ILE A 46 7.79 -15.70 12.16
CA ILE A 46 8.76 -15.61 11.07
C ILE A 46 9.07 -16.99 10.47
N ASP A 47 9.09 -18.04 11.28
CA ASP A 47 9.38 -19.39 10.78
C ASP A 47 8.24 -19.88 9.90
N ALA A 48 6.98 -19.62 10.28
CA ALA A 48 5.80 -19.91 9.45
C ALA A 48 5.84 -19.09 8.14
N ARG A 49 6.25 -17.80 8.19
CA ARG A 49 6.38 -16.97 6.99
C ARG A 49 7.47 -17.48 6.05
N LEU A 50 8.64 -17.86 6.56
CA LEU A 50 9.72 -18.43 5.75
C LEU A 50 9.30 -19.73 5.10
N ALA A 51 8.63 -20.63 5.85
CA ALA A 51 8.09 -21.87 5.31
C ALA A 51 7.03 -21.65 4.21
N LEU A 52 6.21 -20.59 4.31
CA LEU A 52 5.31 -20.16 3.23
C LEU A 52 6.11 -19.78 1.97
N LEU A 53 7.13 -18.94 2.13
CA LEU A 53 7.95 -18.45 1.01
C LEU A 53 8.78 -19.56 0.35
N ASP A 54 9.17 -20.60 1.08
CA ASP A 54 9.86 -21.78 0.52
C ASP A 54 9.02 -22.56 -0.49
N GLY A 55 7.71 -22.32 -0.51
CA GLY A 55 6.80 -22.86 -1.52
C GLY A 55 6.77 -22.08 -2.85
N PHE A 56 7.52 -20.96 -2.97
CA PHE A 56 7.52 -20.08 -4.14
C PHE A 56 8.92 -19.66 -4.50
N ASP A 57 9.51 -20.32 -5.50
CA ASP A 57 10.87 -20.05 -5.95
C ASP A 57 11.01 -18.61 -6.45
N GLY A 58 12.08 -17.92 -6.04
CA GLY A 58 12.37 -16.56 -6.46
C GLY A 58 11.49 -15.46 -5.83
N LEU A 59 10.56 -15.79 -4.91
CA LEU A 59 9.71 -14.82 -4.24
C LEU A 59 10.45 -14.12 -3.09
N GLN A 60 10.42 -12.81 -3.14
CA GLN A 60 10.83 -11.89 -2.08
C GLN A 60 9.65 -11.01 -1.66
N GLN A 61 9.63 -10.56 -0.41
CA GLN A 61 8.56 -9.70 0.11
C GLN A 61 9.14 -8.43 0.73
N VAL A 62 8.61 -7.28 0.35
CA VAL A 62 8.84 -6.00 1.03
C VAL A 62 7.84 -5.92 2.19
N LEU A 63 8.34 -6.02 3.42
CA LEU A 63 7.48 -6.13 4.59
C LEU A 63 6.76 -4.81 4.90
N SER A 64 5.46 -4.87 5.21
CA SER A 64 4.70 -3.74 5.75
C SER A 64 3.87 -4.15 6.97
N LEU A 65 3.62 -3.18 7.86
CA LEU A 65 2.80 -3.43 9.04
C LEU A 65 1.32 -3.58 8.64
N ALA A 66 0.63 -4.55 9.24
CA ALA A 66 -0.81 -4.72 9.02
C ALA A 66 -1.64 -3.67 9.77
N ASN A 67 -2.91 -3.53 9.36
CA ASN A 67 -3.93 -2.79 10.13
C ASN A 67 -4.00 -3.25 11.60
N PRO A 68 -4.46 -2.41 12.55
CA PRO A 68 -4.97 -1.06 12.38
C PRO A 68 -3.86 0.01 12.35
N PRO A 69 -4.12 1.22 11.79
CA PRO A 69 -3.18 2.34 11.85
C PRO A 69 -2.92 2.79 13.29
N LEU A 70 -1.71 3.30 13.54
CA LEU A 70 -1.23 3.63 14.89
C LEU A 70 -2.13 4.64 15.61
N GLU A 71 -2.64 5.62 14.90
CA GLU A 71 -3.52 6.67 15.43
C GLU A 71 -4.91 6.18 15.86
N LEU A 72 -5.28 4.96 15.50
CA LEU A 72 -6.49 4.29 16.02
C LEU A 72 -6.20 3.37 17.21
N ILE A 73 -4.92 3.15 17.52
CA ILE A 73 -4.46 2.29 18.61
C ILE A 73 -4.17 3.11 19.87
N ALA A 74 -3.50 4.26 19.70
CA ALA A 74 -2.98 5.04 20.81
C ALA A 74 -2.96 6.55 20.52
N GLY A 75 -2.77 7.32 21.59
CA GLY A 75 -2.66 8.78 21.52
C GLY A 75 -1.35 9.26 20.90
N PRO A 76 -1.25 10.57 20.58
CA PRO A 76 -0.09 11.16 19.90
C PRO A 76 1.21 11.15 20.73
N GLN A 77 1.13 10.83 22.02
CA GLN A 77 2.31 10.68 22.89
C GLN A 77 2.88 9.26 22.86
N GLU A 78 2.06 8.25 22.52
CA GLU A 78 2.42 6.84 22.55
C GLU A 78 2.72 6.28 21.14
N THR A 79 2.06 6.82 20.12
CA THR A 79 2.24 6.33 18.73
C THR A 79 3.66 6.44 18.20
N PRO A 80 4.52 7.43 18.61
CA PRO A 80 5.92 7.43 18.21
C PRO A 80 6.70 6.20 18.66
N ASP A 81 6.49 5.73 19.88
CA ASP A 81 7.17 4.53 20.40
C ASP A 81 6.64 3.25 19.72
N LEU A 82 5.34 3.21 19.38
CA LEU A 82 4.77 2.11 18.61
C LEU A 82 5.35 2.05 17.20
N ALA A 83 5.51 3.19 16.53
CA ALA A 83 6.13 3.26 15.21
C ALA A 83 7.57 2.74 15.25
N ARG A 84 8.37 3.20 16.21
CA ARG A 84 9.74 2.73 16.40
C ARG A 84 9.82 1.24 16.65
N MET A 85 9.00 0.72 17.57
CA MET A 85 8.95 -0.72 17.87
C MET A 85 8.68 -1.55 16.61
N ALA A 86 7.70 -1.14 15.79
CA ALA A 86 7.36 -1.85 14.56
C ALA A 86 8.49 -1.76 13.53
N ASN A 87 9.00 -0.56 13.27
CA ASN A 87 10.02 -0.32 12.26
C ASN A 87 11.36 -0.98 12.61
N ASP A 88 11.79 -0.93 13.87
CA ASP A 88 13.00 -1.59 14.33
C ASP A 88 12.91 -3.11 14.13
N ALA A 89 11.78 -3.71 14.47
CA ALA A 89 11.58 -5.14 14.28
C ALA A 89 11.52 -5.55 12.80
N LEU A 90 10.90 -4.75 11.93
CA LEU A 90 10.89 -5.01 10.49
C LEU A 90 12.29 -4.86 9.89
N ALA A 91 13.06 -3.85 10.31
CA ALA A 91 14.44 -3.64 9.89
C ALA A 91 15.35 -4.82 10.32
N GLU A 92 15.18 -5.33 11.55
CA GLU A 92 15.90 -6.51 12.03
C GLU A 92 15.62 -7.75 11.17
N LEU A 93 14.37 -7.97 10.78
CA LEU A 93 14.00 -9.07 9.88
C LEU A 93 14.65 -8.92 8.50
N CYS A 94 14.67 -7.71 7.94
CA CYS A 94 15.36 -7.45 6.68
C CYS A 94 16.87 -7.67 6.79
N ALA A 95 17.48 -7.25 7.88
CA ALA A 95 18.92 -7.47 8.11
C ALA A 95 19.24 -8.97 8.24
N ARG A 96 18.39 -9.73 8.91
CA ARG A 96 18.60 -11.18 9.17
C ARG A 96 18.26 -12.05 7.97
N TYR A 97 17.24 -11.69 7.19
CA TYR A 97 16.69 -12.50 6.10
C TYR A 97 16.62 -11.72 4.78
N GLY A 98 17.66 -10.94 4.46
CA GLY A 98 17.67 -10.04 3.30
C GLY A 98 17.43 -10.72 1.94
N ASP A 99 17.72 -12.01 1.82
CA ASP A 99 17.41 -12.80 0.62
C ASP A 99 15.91 -13.04 0.44
N ARG A 100 15.11 -12.94 1.52
CA ARG A 100 13.65 -13.11 1.54
C ARG A 100 12.93 -11.77 1.68
N PHE A 101 13.49 -10.86 2.48
CA PHE A 101 12.93 -9.54 2.79
C PHE A 101 13.94 -8.44 2.44
N PRO A 102 13.98 -8.01 1.14
CA PRO A 102 14.99 -7.06 0.68
C PRO A 102 14.83 -5.66 1.26
N ALA A 103 13.66 -5.31 1.78
CA ALA A 103 13.35 -4.03 2.40
C ALA A 103 12.05 -4.08 3.20
N PHE A 104 11.72 -2.99 3.87
CA PHE A 104 10.43 -2.79 4.55
C PHE A 104 9.88 -1.39 4.29
N VAL A 105 8.58 -1.23 4.53
CA VAL A 105 7.82 0.01 4.46
C VAL A 105 7.58 0.50 5.88
N ALA A 106 8.00 1.71 6.21
CA ALA A 106 7.89 2.22 7.57
C ALA A 106 6.45 2.63 7.93
N ALA A 107 6.03 2.27 9.14
CA ALA A 107 4.82 2.77 9.78
C ALA A 107 5.10 4.13 10.45
N LEU A 108 4.12 5.05 10.41
CA LEU A 108 4.28 6.41 10.92
C LEU A 108 3.23 6.76 11.98
N PRO A 109 3.59 7.55 13.02
CA PRO A 109 2.66 8.06 14.02
C PRO A 109 1.92 9.30 13.48
N MET A 110 0.93 9.10 12.60
CA MET A 110 0.31 10.17 11.82
C MET A 110 -0.57 11.14 12.63
N ASN A 111 -0.86 10.83 13.89
CA ASN A 111 -1.46 11.78 14.84
C ASN A 111 -0.43 12.68 15.56
N ASN A 112 0.88 12.55 15.22
CA ASN A 112 1.98 13.40 15.69
C ASN A 112 2.94 13.68 14.52
N ILE A 113 2.69 14.77 13.82
CA ILE A 113 3.39 15.07 12.54
C ILE A 113 4.89 15.28 12.74
N ASP A 114 5.32 15.94 13.82
CA ASP A 114 6.74 16.17 14.08
C ASP A 114 7.47 14.86 14.33
N ALA A 115 6.85 13.96 15.12
CA ALA A 115 7.38 12.62 15.34
C ALA A 115 7.37 11.77 14.05
N ALA A 116 6.34 11.91 13.22
CA ALA A 116 6.27 11.22 11.94
C ALA A 116 7.39 11.67 10.98
N LEU A 117 7.69 12.97 10.91
CA LEU A 117 8.80 13.49 10.12
C LEU A 117 10.16 12.98 10.61
N ALA A 118 10.37 12.96 11.92
CA ALA A 118 11.60 12.41 12.52
C ALA A 118 11.73 10.91 12.26
N GLU A 119 10.60 10.17 12.31
CA GLU A 119 10.59 8.73 12.06
C GLU A 119 10.81 8.41 10.57
N ILE A 120 10.35 9.22 9.63
CA ILE A 120 10.68 9.08 8.20
C ILE A 120 12.19 9.13 8.03
N ASP A 121 12.84 10.18 8.56
CA ASP A 121 14.28 10.34 8.40
C ASP A 121 15.06 9.19 9.02
N ARG A 122 14.67 8.76 10.23
CA ARG A 122 15.31 7.63 10.91
C ARG A 122 15.11 6.32 10.14
N ALA A 123 13.87 6.02 9.75
CA ALA A 123 13.55 4.78 9.07
C ALA A 123 14.26 4.66 7.72
N VAL A 124 14.33 5.75 6.97
CA VAL A 124 15.01 5.76 5.66
C VAL A 124 16.53 5.76 5.80
N ASN A 125 17.09 6.65 6.62
CA ASN A 125 18.53 6.87 6.66
C ASN A 125 19.27 5.83 7.52
N ASP A 126 18.66 5.41 8.64
CA ASP A 126 19.34 4.55 9.62
C ASP A 126 18.90 3.08 9.52
N LEU A 127 17.64 2.82 9.12
CA LEU A 127 17.07 1.47 9.09
C LEU A 127 16.90 0.89 7.69
N GLY A 128 17.03 1.71 6.63
CA GLY A 128 16.92 1.25 5.24
C GLY A 128 15.51 0.98 4.76
N ALA A 129 14.50 1.68 5.31
CA ALA A 129 13.13 1.64 4.80
C ALA A 129 13.09 2.13 3.35
N CYS A 130 12.34 1.44 2.48
CA CYS A 130 12.21 1.81 1.08
C CYS A 130 11.03 2.75 0.79
N GLY A 131 10.36 3.23 1.82
CA GLY A 131 9.25 4.17 1.77
C GLY A 131 8.40 4.09 3.03
N VAL A 132 7.22 4.70 3.00
CA VAL A 132 6.30 4.76 4.15
C VAL A 132 4.90 4.31 3.77
N GLN A 133 4.16 3.74 4.71
CA GLN A 133 2.74 3.43 4.56
C GLN A 133 1.89 4.54 5.21
N LEU A 134 0.95 5.08 4.46
CA LEU A 134 -0.11 5.96 4.94
C LEU A 134 -1.46 5.31 4.69
N PHE A 135 -2.43 5.63 5.54
CA PHE A 135 -3.81 5.22 5.32
C PHE A 135 -4.59 6.32 4.60
N THR A 136 -5.65 5.97 3.88
CA THR A 136 -6.45 6.91 3.06
C THR A 136 -7.07 8.05 3.86
N ASN A 137 -7.21 7.87 5.16
CA ASN A 137 -7.54 8.93 6.11
C ASN A 137 -6.82 8.69 7.44
N ILE A 138 -6.62 9.73 8.22
CA ILE A 138 -6.01 9.68 9.53
C ILE A 138 -7.09 9.96 10.57
N ALA A 139 -7.58 8.90 11.21
CA ALA A 139 -8.71 8.98 12.16
C ALA A 139 -9.90 9.79 11.58
N GLY A 140 -10.25 9.55 10.32
CA GLY A 140 -11.33 10.22 9.62
C GLY A 140 -10.94 11.54 8.93
N LYS A 141 -9.75 12.09 9.16
CA LYS A 141 -9.26 13.28 8.46
C LYS A 141 -8.68 12.91 7.09
N PRO A 142 -9.04 13.63 6.01
CA PRO A 142 -8.52 13.33 4.69
C PRO A 142 -7.03 13.66 4.58
N LEU A 143 -6.24 12.81 3.92
CA LEU A 143 -4.81 13.04 3.66
C LEU A 143 -4.52 14.33 2.87
N SER A 144 -5.51 14.86 2.16
CA SER A 144 -5.40 16.16 1.46
C SER A 144 -5.39 17.37 2.40
N ALA A 145 -5.60 17.18 3.72
CA ALA A 145 -5.51 18.25 4.69
C ALA A 145 -4.10 18.84 4.76
N ARG A 146 -4.01 20.16 4.97
CA ARG A 146 -2.73 20.89 4.91
C ARG A 146 -1.71 20.40 5.93
N GLU A 147 -2.16 19.90 7.07
CA GLU A 147 -1.30 19.39 8.14
C GLU A 147 -0.46 18.17 7.72
N PHE A 148 -0.91 17.38 6.72
CA PHE A 148 -0.18 16.21 6.22
C PHE A 148 0.78 16.53 5.07
N ARG A 149 0.76 17.74 4.49
CA ARG A 149 1.67 18.13 3.41
C ARG A 149 3.16 17.96 3.72
N PRO A 150 3.64 18.25 4.95
CA PRO A 150 5.05 18.05 5.29
C PRO A 150 5.53 16.60 5.08
N ILE A 151 4.66 15.60 5.30
CA ILE A 151 4.97 14.18 5.10
C ILE A 151 5.27 13.92 3.61
N PHE A 152 4.39 14.36 2.71
CA PHE A 152 4.61 14.18 1.27
C PHE A 152 5.86 14.92 0.77
N ARG A 153 6.13 16.13 1.27
CA ARG A 153 7.36 16.87 0.93
C ARG A 153 8.61 16.12 1.38
N ARG A 154 8.59 15.53 2.59
CA ARG A 154 9.71 14.75 3.11
C ARG A 154 9.94 13.50 2.26
N MET A 155 8.87 12.78 1.86
CA MET A 155 9.00 11.60 1.01
C MET A 155 9.48 11.95 -0.39
N ALA A 156 9.00 13.04 -0.98
CA ALA A 156 9.51 13.53 -2.27
C ALA A 156 11.00 13.90 -2.19
N ALA A 157 11.46 14.49 -1.07
CA ALA A 157 12.86 14.82 -0.85
C ALA A 157 13.77 13.57 -0.74
N HIS A 158 13.26 12.49 -0.15
CA HIS A 158 13.96 11.18 -0.15
C HIS A 158 13.89 10.47 -1.49
N ASP A 159 13.03 10.92 -2.41
CA ASP A 159 12.77 10.26 -3.69
C ASP A 159 12.34 8.79 -3.51
N LEU A 160 11.49 8.55 -2.50
CA LEU A 160 10.92 7.24 -2.15
C LEU A 160 9.39 7.29 -2.15
N PRO A 161 8.72 6.15 -2.42
CA PRO A 161 7.27 6.11 -2.52
C PRO A 161 6.55 6.14 -1.17
N VAL A 162 5.29 6.57 -1.26
CA VAL A 162 4.26 6.44 -0.23
C VAL A 162 3.32 5.32 -0.66
N TRP A 163 3.16 4.29 0.17
CA TRP A 163 2.08 3.29 0.04
C TRP A 163 0.79 3.87 0.61
N LEU A 164 -0.28 3.80 -0.15
CA LEU A 164 -1.57 4.32 0.25
C LEU A 164 -2.53 3.17 0.55
N HIS A 165 -2.63 2.80 1.82
CA HIS A 165 -3.49 1.72 2.30
C HIS A 165 -4.92 2.22 2.53
N PRO A 166 -5.96 1.54 2.04
CA PRO A 166 -7.34 1.91 2.33
C PRO A 166 -7.65 1.79 3.83
N MET A 167 -8.46 2.71 4.34
CA MET A 167 -8.97 2.67 5.71
C MET A 167 -10.43 3.07 5.77
N ARG A 168 -11.27 2.12 6.12
CA ARG A 168 -12.68 2.28 6.48
C ARG A 168 -13.02 1.17 7.45
N GLY A 169 -13.71 1.47 8.52
CA GLY A 169 -14.13 0.48 9.50
C GLY A 169 -15.62 0.17 9.43
N PRO A 170 -16.09 -0.87 10.11
CA PRO A 170 -17.51 -1.23 10.16
C PRO A 170 -18.38 -0.15 10.81
N ASN A 171 -17.80 0.79 11.54
CA ASN A 171 -18.47 1.95 12.14
C ASN A 171 -18.88 3.04 11.13
N PHE A 172 -18.55 2.87 9.84
CA PHE A 172 -19.03 3.72 8.76
C PHE A 172 -20.26 3.08 8.11
N PRO A 173 -21.47 3.57 8.36
CA PRO A 173 -22.70 2.97 7.83
C PRO A 173 -22.76 3.06 6.31
N ASP A 174 -23.48 2.12 5.69
CA ASP A 174 -23.70 2.11 4.25
C ASP A 174 -24.80 3.08 3.85
N TYR A 175 -25.79 3.29 4.73
CA TYR A 175 -26.86 4.24 4.59
C TYR A 175 -26.96 5.17 5.81
N ALA A 176 -27.41 6.39 5.60
CA ALA A 176 -27.47 7.43 6.63
C ALA A 176 -28.38 7.08 7.85
N SER A 177 -29.29 6.12 7.71
CA SER A 177 -30.19 5.64 8.77
C SER A 177 -29.58 4.55 9.65
N GLU A 178 -28.41 4.03 9.29
CA GLU A 178 -27.76 2.89 9.95
C GLU A 178 -26.73 3.37 10.98
N GLN A 179 -26.38 2.49 11.92
CA GLN A 179 -25.33 2.74 12.91
C GLN A 179 -23.96 2.20 12.48
N ALA A 180 -23.95 1.19 11.60
CA ALA A 180 -22.77 0.50 11.13
C ALA A 180 -23.00 -0.08 9.73
N SER A 181 -21.92 -0.42 9.05
CA SER A 181 -21.94 -1.15 7.80
C SER A 181 -22.33 -2.61 8.03
N GLU A 182 -23.09 -3.19 7.10
CA GLU A 182 -23.50 -4.59 7.13
C GLU A 182 -22.79 -5.41 6.03
N ALA A 183 -22.83 -6.74 6.15
CA ALA A 183 -22.34 -7.69 5.14
C ALA A 183 -20.91 -7.42 4.63
N GLU A 184 -20.03 -6.89 5.47
CA GLU A 184 -18.65 -6.52 5.14
C GLU A 184 -18.52 -5.52 3.94
N ILE A 185 -19.57 -4.70 3.69
CA ILE A 185 -19.58 -3.69 2.62
C ILE A 185 -18.48 -2.65 2.85
N TRP A 186 -18.21 -2.28 4.11
CA TRP A 186 -17.13 -1.37 4.49
C TRP A 186 -15.76 -1.83 3.97
N PHE A 187 -15.54 -3.14 3.87
CA PHE A 187 -14.31 -3.76 3.37
C PHE A 187 -14.36 -3.96 1.86
N SER A 188 -15.38 -4.70 1.36
CA SER A 188 -15.42 -5.14 -0.03
C SER A 188 -15.63 -4.00 -1.05
N PHE A 189 -16.42 -3.00 -0.71
CA PHE A 189 -16.70 -1.81 -1.54
C PHE A 189 -16.12 -0.53 -0.94
N GLY A 190 -16.12 -0.43 0.38
CA GLY A 190 -15.66 0.76 1.07
C GLY A 190 -14.17 1.02 0.88
N TRP A 191 -13.31 0.01 0.94
CA TRP A 191 -11.88 0.18 0.73
C TRP A 191 -11.51 0.64 -0.68
N PRO A 192 -12.01 0.02 -1.77
CA PRO A 192 -11.80 0.56 -3.12
C PRO A 192 -12.31 2.00 -3.29
N TYR A 193 -13.43 2.34 -2.65
CA TYR A 193 -13.95 3.71 -2.64
C TYR A 193 -13.00 4.67 -1.91
N GLU A 194 -12.52 4.32 -0.71
CA GLU A 194 -11.60 5.16 0.07
C GLU A 194 -10.31 5.46 -0.69
N THR A 195 -9.71 4.45 -1.32
CA THR A 195 -8.54 4.65 -2.19
C THR A 195 -8.85 5.66 -3.29
N SER A 196 -9.96 5.48 -3.99
CA SER A 196 -10.36 6.34 -5.11
C SER A 196 -10.65 7.77 -4.66
N ALA A 197 -11.36 7.95 -3.54
CA ALA A 197 -11.70 9.24 -2.97
C ALA A 197 -10.44 9.97 -2.46
N CYS A 198 -9.55 9.28 -1.75
CA CYS A 198 -8.31 9.83 -1.24
C CYS A 198 -7.41 10.35 -2.37
N VAL A 199 -7.14 9.51 -3.38
CA VAL A 199 -6.32 9.88 -4.54
C VAL A 199 -6.91 11.09 -5.26
N THR A 200 -8.23 11.09 -5.51
CA THR A 200 -8.92 12.21 -6.13
C THR A 200 -8.71 13.50 -5.32
N ARG A 201 -8.88 13.46 -4.01
CA ARG A 201 -8.66 14.62 -3.14
C ARG A 201 -7.21 15.09 -3.11
N LEU A 202 -6.24 14.18 -3.15
CA LEU A 202 -4.82 14.52 -3.27
C LEU A 202 -4.53 15.27 -4.58
N ILE A 203 -5.06 14.80 -5.71
CA ILE A 203 -4.93 15.47 -7.01
C ILE A 203 -5.50 16.90 -6.90
N TYR A 204 -6.72 17.07 -6.41
CA TYR A 204 -7.36 18.39 -6.29
C TYR A 204 -6.74 19.30 -5.23
N SER A 205 -6.01 18.74 -4.28
CA SER A 205 -5.19 19.54 -3.34
C SER A 205 -3.97 20.17 -4.01
N LYS A 206 -3.71 19.84 -5.30
CA LYS A 206 -2.55 20.26 -6.12
C LYS A 206 -1.22 19.71 -5.61
N ILE A 207 -1.22 18.62 -4.84
CA ILE A 207 0.01 18.07 -4.28
C ILE A 207 1.00 17.66 -5.37
N PHE A 208 0.51 17.10 -6.49
CA PHE A 208 1.34 16.69 -7.62
C PHE A 208 1.82 17.87 -8.49
N ASP A 209 1.15 19.03 -8.43
CA ASP A 209 1.64 20.27 -9.05
C ASP A 209 2.75 20.91 -8.22
N GLU A 210 2.68 20.74 -6.91
CA GLU A 210 3.71 21.18 -5.95
C GLU A 210 4.91 20.22 -5.94
N LEU A 211 4.66 18.93 -6.00
CA LEU A 211 5.63 17.84 -5.90
C LEU A 211 5.49 16.92 -7.12
N PRO A 212 6.00 17.32 -8.30
CA PRO A 212 5.80 16.56 -9.54
C PRO A 212 6.46 15.18 -9.54
N ASP A 213 7.47 14.98 -8.71
CA ASP A 213 8.20 13.72 -8.57
C ASP A 213 7.68 12.85 -7.41
N LEU A 214 6.58 13.26 -6.75
CA LEU A 214 5.97 12.48 -5.68
C LEU A 214 5.50 11.12 -6.19
N LYS A 215 5.98 10.07 -5.56
CA LYS A 215 5.66 8.68 -5.89
C LYS A 215 4.62 8.15 -4.93
N ILE A 216 3.48 7.71 -5.45
CA ILE A 216 2.42 7.07 -4.65
C ILE A 216 2.11 5.71 -5.26
N ILE A 217 2.14 4.67 -4.45
CA ILE A 217 1.67 3.32 -4.78
C ILE A 217 0.27 3.18 -4.21
N THR A 218 -0.71 2.95 -5.08
CA THR A 218 -2.09 2.68 -4.67
C THR A 218 -2.33 1.19 -4.57
N HIS A 219 -3.00 0.77 -3.51
CA HIS A 219 -3.37 -0.64 -3.33
C HIS A 219 -4.58 -1.04 -4.17
N HIS A 220 -4.71 -2.34 -4.38
CA HIS A 220 -5.82 -2.95 -5.11
C HIS A 220 -6.02 -2.33 -6.49
N MET A 221 -4.92 -2.19 -7.25
CA MET A 221 -4.91 -1.62 -8.60
C MET A 221 -5.60 -0.26 -8.70
N GLY A 222 -5.43 0.59 -7.66
CA GLY A 222 -6.04 1.92 -7.61
C GLY A 222 -7.54 1.94 -7.29
N GLY A 223 -8.07 0.84 -6.72
CA GLY A 223 -9.46 0.75 -6.30
C GLY A 223 -10.44 0.84 -7.48
N MET A 224 -11.33 1.83 -7.43
CA MET A 224 -12.36 2.02 -8.48
C MET A 224 -11.88 2.79 -9.71
N ILE A 225 -10.68 3.39 -9.65
CA ILE A 225 -10.21 4.36 -10.66
C ILE A 225 -10.16 3.77 -12.08
N PRO A 226 -9.56 2.60 -12.34
CA PRO A 226 -9.49 2.07 -13.71
C PRO A 226 -10.85 1.76 -14.30
N TYR A 227 -11.72 1.12 -13.52
CA TYR A 227 -13.05 0.71 -13.98
C TYR A 227 -13.94 1.92 -14.28
N PHE A 228 -13.87 2.98 -13.46
CA PHE A 228 -14.70 4.17 -13.60
C PHE A 228 -14.00 5.33 -14.33
N ALA A 229 -12.87 5.10 -15.00
CA ALA A 229 -12.08 6.15 -15.65
C ALA A 229 -12.91 7.06 -16.58
N GLY A 230 -13.80 6.49 -17.40
CA GLY A 230 -14.70 7.26 -18.27
C GLY A 230 -15.68 8.14 -17.50
N LYS A 231 -16.27 7.62 -16.41
CA LYS A 231 -17.17 8.38 -15.54
C LYS A 231 -16.45 9.48 -14.77
N ILE A 232 -15.25 9.18 -14.28
CA ILE A 232 -14.40 10.15 -13.59
C ILE A 232 -14.06 11.31 -14.55
N ASN A 233 -13.56 11.01 -15.75
CA ASN A 233 -13.21 12.01 -16.75
C ASN A 233 -14.40 12.89 -17.16
N LEU A 234 -15.59 12.28 -17.30
CA LEU A 234 -16.81 13.01 -17.60
C LEU A 234 -17.25 13.89 -16.41
N GLY A 235 -17.23 13.35 -15.19
CA GLY A 235 -17.63 14.07 -13.98
C GLY A 235 -16.84 15.34 -13.72
N PHE A 236 -15.55 15.33 -14.10
CA PHE A 236 -14.70 16.50 -13.95
C PHE A 236 -14.91 17.58 -15.03
N ARG A 237 -15.60 17.25 -16.13
CA ARG A 237 -15.92 18.19 -17.21
C ARG A 237 -17.34 18.72 -17.16
N GLN A 238 -18.21 18.11 -16.35
CA GLN A 238 -19.63 18.46 -16.31
C GLN A 238 -20.03 19.11 -14.98
N ILE A 239 -20.44 20.36 -15.05
CA ILE A 239 -20.90 21.16 -13.91
C ILE A 239 -22.43 21.06 -13.73
N PHE A 240 -23.05 19.92 -14.04
CA PHE A 240 -24.52 19.84 -14.03
C PHE A 240 -25.13 19.84 -12.62
N PHE A 241 -24.39 19.45 -11.58
CA PHE A 241 -24.95 19.19 -10.25
C PHE A 241 -24.25 19.94 -9.11
N GLY A 242 -23.41 20.91 -9.39
CA GLY A 242 -22.69 21.64 -8.35
C GLY A 242 -22.52 23.10 -8.66
N THR A 243 -22.53 23.93 -7.63
CA THR A 243 -22.03 25.31 -7.73
C THR A 243 -20.50 25.28 -7.75
N PRO A 244 -19.82 26.30 -8.33
CA PRO A 244 -18.37 26.39 -8.29
C PRO A 244 -17.77 26.26 -6.88
N GLU A 245 -18.50 26.70 -5.85
CA GLU A 245 -18.08 26.60 -4.45
C GLU A 245 -18.11 25.15 -3.92
N ARG A 246 -19.00 24.32 -4.45
CA ARG A 246 -19.19 22.93 -4.04
C ARG A 246 -18.47 21.93 -4.95
N ASN A 247 -18.19 22.33 -6.17
CA ASN A 247 -17.46 21.51 -7.12
C ASN A 247 -16.20 22.26 -7.62
N PRO A 248 -15.14 22.30 -6.82
CA PRO A 248 -13.88 22.92 -7.25
C PRO A 248 -13.24 22.18 -8.45
N ALA A 249 -13.83 21.08 -8.90
CA ALA A 249 -13.44 20.32 -10.09
C ALA A 249 -13.95 20.91 -11.40
N ALA A 250 -14.86 21.85 -11.35
CA ALA A 250 -15.23 22.63 -12.52
C ALA A 250 -14.00 23.39 -13.02
N GLU A 251 -13.73 23.34 -14.28
CA GLU A 251 -12.66 23.86 -15.17
C GLU A 251 -11.56 24.76 -14.57
N ASP A 252 -11.68 25.21 -13.30
CA ASP A 252 -10.86 26.27 -12.74
C ASP A 252 -10.19 25.96 -11.38
N VAL A 253 -9.96 24.69 -11.07
CA VAL A 253 -9.11 24.35 -9.91
C VAL A 253 -7.66 24.76 -10.17
N GLY A 254 -7.33 25.14 -11.42
CA GLY A 254 -5.99 25.56 -11.83
C GLY A 254 -4.98 24.40 -11.71
N LEU A 255 -5.37 23.18 -12.02
CA LEU A 255 -4.45 22.07 -12.23
C LEU A 255 -3.61 22.32 -13.49
N LYS A 256 -2.32 22.01 -13.45
CA LYS A 256 -1.40 22.22 -14.56
C LYS A 256 -1.57 21.23 -15.71
N LYS A 257 -2.22 20.09 -15.46
CA LYS A 257 -2.44 19.00 -16.43
C LYS A 257 -3.91 18.57 -16.42
N PRO A 258 -4.39 17.92 -17.48
CA PRO A 258 -5.66 17.22 -17.47
C PRO A 258 -5.72 16.22 -16.31
N VAL A 259 -6.86 16.16 -15.59
CA VAL A 259 -7.00 15.37 -14.37
C VAL A 259 -6.62 13.90 -14.55
N MET A 260 -6.93 13.30 -15.72
CA MET A 260 -6.61 11.90 -15.98
C MET A 260 -5.10 11.64 -16.09
N GLU A 261 -4.30 12.64 -16.38
CA GLU A 261 -2.84 12.50 -16.41
C GLU A 261 -2.28 12.34 -14.99
N TYR A 262 -2.88 13.00 -13.98
CA TYR A 262 -2.47 12.82 -12.58
C TYR A 262 -2.76 11.40 -12.07
N PHE A 263 -3.91 10.81 -12.44
CA PHE A 263 -4.18 9.43 -12.08
C PHE A 263 -3.17 8.44 -12.68
N LYS A 264 -2.63 8.75 -13.85
CA LYS A 264 -1.60 7.94 -14.52
C LYS A 264 -0.19 8.16 -13.99
N MET A 265 0.03 9.16 -13.13
CA MET A 265 1.32 9.33 -12.42
C MET A 265 1.49 8.33 -11.26
N LEU A 266 0.42 7.65 -10.85
CA LEU A 266 0.44 6.71 -9.75
C LEU A 266 1.04 5.37 -10.18
N TYR A 267 1.63 4.68 -9.20
CA TYR A 267 1.91 3.26 -9.29
C TYR A 267 0.73 2.48 -8.71
N ALA A 268 0.49 1.28 -9.22
CA ALA A 268 -0.61 0.43 -8.78
C ALA A 268 -0.10 -0.97 -8.52
N ASP A 269 -0.44 -1.52 -7.38
CA ASP A 269 -0.12 -2.90 -7.03
C ASP A 269 -1.18 -3.88 -7.57
N THR A 270 -0.83 -5.15 -7.67
CA THR A 270 -1.67 -6.20 -8.23
C THR A 270 -2.46 -6.99 -7.19
N ALA A 271 -2.59 -6.47 -5.97
CA ALA A 271 -3.28 -7.13 -4.87
C ALA A 271 -4.81 -7.16 -5.07
N LEU A 272 -5.27 -7.98 -6.00
CA LEU A 272 -6.69 -8.15 -6.38
C LEU A 272 -7.19 -9.58 -6.13
N ASN A 273 -6.62 -10.26 -5.13
CA ASN A 273 -6.94 -11.63 -4.74
C ASN A 273 -6.85 -12.65 -5.90
N GLY A 274 -6.03 -12.34 -6.92
CA GLY A 274 -5.82 -13.19 -8.08
C GLY A 274 -6.90 -13.13 -9.16
N GLU A 275 -7.79 -12.14 -9.12
CA GLU A 275 -8.84 -11.99 -10.13
C GLU A 275 -8.29 -11.40 -11.45
N ILE A 276 -8.47 -12.14 -12.55
CA ILE A 276 -7.89 -11.81 -13.86
C ILE A 276 -8.54 -10.57 -14.48
N ALA A 277 -9.87 -10.45 -14.41
CA ALA A 277 -10.60 -9.38 -15.09
C ALA A 277 -10.24 -7.99 -14.55
N PRO A 278 -10.24 -7.71 -13.22
CA PRO A 278 -9.82 -6.44 -12.70
C PRO A 278 -8.32 -6.20 -12.88
N THR A 279 -7.46 -7.24 -12.85
CA THR A 279 -6.04 -7.12 -13.14
C THR A 279 -5.80 -6.63 -14.58
N ARG A 280 -6.53 -7.15 -15.56
CA ARG A 280 -6.49 -6.67 -16.96
C ARG A 280 -6.97 -5.23 -17.09
N CYS A 281 -8.06 -4.88 -16.40
CA CYS A 281 -8.59 -3.52 -16.41
C CYS A 281 -7.57 -2.51 -15.86
N GLY A 282 -6.98 -2.81 -14.72
CA GLY A 282 -5.96 -1.96 -14.10
C GLY A 282 -4.69 -1.85 -14.94
N HIS A 283 -4.18 -2.98 -15.47
CA HIS A 283 -3.02 -2.97 -16.36
C HIS A 283 -3.27 -2.12 -17.63
N ALA A 284 -4.46 -2.22 -18.23
CA ALA A 284 -4.82 -1.38 -19.39
C ALA A 284 -4.85 0.12 -19.05
N PHE A 285 -5.18 0.48 -17.82
CA PHE A 285 -5.22 1.86 -17.36
C PHE A 285 -3.84 2.42 -17.00
N PHE A 286 -3.08 1.72 -16.13
CA PHE A 286 -1.80 2.20 -15.61
C PHE A 286 -0.62 1.89 -16.53
N GLY A 287 -0.70 0.84 -17.32
CA GLY A 287 0.39 0.34 -18.17
C GLY A 287 1.44 -0.46 -17.39
N THR A 288 2.25 -1.22 -18.13
CA THR A 288 3.25 -2.13 -17.57
C THR A 288 4.22 -1.47 -16.61
N SER A 289 4.69 -0.25 -16.91
CA SER A 289 5.75 0.41 -16.12
C SER A 289 5.29 0.92 -14.75
N SER A 290 3.98 1.04 -14.53
CA SER A 290 3.41 1.51 -13.26
C SER A 290 2.78 0.39 -12.45
N CYS A 291 2.72 -0.85 -12.97
CA CYS A 291 2.20 -2.01 -12.24
C CYS A 291 3.30 -2.70 -11.43
N LEU A 292 2.97 -3.08 -10.20
CA LEU A 292 3.88 -3.72 -9.24
C LEU A 292 3.25 -5.02 -8.74
N PHE A 293 4.02 -6.11 -8.72
CA PHE A 293 3.55 -7.36 -8.14
C PHE A 293 3.29 -7.21 -6.65
N ALA A 294 2.11 -7.62 -6.22
CA ALA A 294 1.68 -7.55 -4.82
C ALA A 294 0.52 -8.51 -4.56
N THR A 295 0.47 -9.08 -3.36
CA THR A 295 -0.42 -10.21 -3.06
C THR A 295 -1.45 -9.95 -1.97
N ASP A 296 -1.22 -8.99 -1.09
CA ASP A 296 -2.00 -8.75 0.13
C ASP A 296 -1.97 -9.94 1.13
N ALA A 297 -0.93 -10.80 1.00
CA ALA A 297 -0.76 -11.93 1.93
C ALA A 297 -0.54 -11.41 3.37
N PRO A 298 -1.05 -12.12 4.43
CA PRO A 298 -1.50 -13.51 4.40
C PRO A 298 -3.01 -13.73 4.63
N PHE A 299 -3.88 -12.82 4.27
CA PHE A 299 -5.28 -12.77 4.70
C PHE A 299 -6.24 -13.71 3.95
N ASP A 300 -5.83 -14.97 3.73
CA ASP A 300 -6.68 -16.03 3.22
C ASP A 300 -6.73 -17.26 4.13
N ALA A 301 -7.60 -18.22 3.82
CA ALA A 301 -7.74 -19.46 4.57
C ALA A 301 -6.48 -20.35 4.54
N GLU A 302 -5.61 -20.13 3.54
CA GLU A 302 -4.35 -20.84 3.34
C GLU A 302 -3.13 -20.04 3.85
N GLN A 303 -3.41 -19.02 4.68
CA GLN A 303 -2.41 -18.17 5.34
C GLN A 303 -1.42 -17.54 4.35
N GLY A 304 -1.94 -17.03 3.21
CA GLY A 304 -1.22 -16.31 2.17
C GLY A 304 -0.87 -17.16 0.95
N ARG A 305 -0.91 -18.49 1.02
CA ARG A 305 -0.55 -19.36 -0.10
C ARG A 305 -1.47 -19.16 -1.30
N GLY A 306 -2.77 -19.10 -1.06
CA GLY A 306 -3.77 -18.90 -2.10
C GLY A 306 -3.63 -17.52 -2.75
N LEU A 307 -3.49 -16.45 -1.97
CA LEU A 307 -3.30 -15.08 -2.47
C LEU A 307 -2.06 -14.97 -3.37
N ILE A 308 -0.93 -15.53 -2.95
CA ILE A 308 0.31 -15.53 -3.73
C ILE A 308 0.11 -16.29 -5.03
N ALA A 309 -0.34 -17.56 -4.97
CA ALA A 309 -0.51 -18.41 -6.15
C ALA A 309 -1.50 -17.83 -7.15
N ASN A 310 -2.65 -17.34 -6.68
CA ASN A 310 -3.69 -16.79 -7.54
C ASN A 310 -3.23 -15.47 -8.20
N THR A 311 -2.48 -14.63 -7.50
CA THR A 311 -1.93 -13.38 -8.08
C THR A 311 -0.88 -13.69 -9.15
N ILE A 312 0.00 -14.66 -8.92
CA ILE A 312 0.95 -15.14 -9.94
C ILE A 312 0.19 -15.60 -11.20
N ASN A 313 -0.81 -16.47 -11.03
CA ASN A 313 -1.64 -16.98 -12.13
C ASN A 313 -2.34 -15.86 -12.90
N ALA A 314 -2.88 -14.86 -12.21
CA ALA A 314 -3.54 -13.72 -12.83
C ALA A 314 -2.58 -12.87 -13.70
N LEU A 315 -1.35 -12.68 -13.23
CA LEU A 315 -0.31 -11.97 -14.00
C LEU A 315 0.22 -12.78 -15.17
N GLU A 316 0.35 -14.09 -15.03
CA GLU A 316 0.71 -14.98 -16.13
C GLU A 316 -0.35 -15.00 -17.24
N ALA A 317 -1.62 -14.83 -16.89
CA ALA A 317 -2.74 -14.72 -17.81
C ALA A 317 -2.86 -13.35 -18.52
N LEU A 318 -2.04 -12.36 -18.16
CA LEU A 318 -2.00 -11.08 -18.88
C LEU A 318 -1.43 -11.28 -20.30
N PRO A 319 -2.03 -10.61 -21.31
CA PRO A 319 -1.55 -10.66 -22.70
C PRO A 319 -0.36 -9.71 -22.89
N VAL A 320 0.73 -9.95 -22.18
CA VAL A 320 1.96 -9.16 -22.21
C VAL A 320 3.15 -10.03 -22.58
N SER A 321 4.21 -9.44 -23.11
CA SER A 321 5.47 -10.15 -23.38
C SER A 321 6.14 -10.63 -22.10
N ALA A 322 7.05 -11.59 -22.22
CA ALA A 322 7.84 -12.08 -21.10
C ALA A 322 8.66 -10.94 -20.42
N ALA A 323 9.19 -10.02 -21.22
CA ALA A 323 9.94 -8.86 -20.70
C ALA A 323 9.05 -7.88 -19.93
N GLU A 324 7.81 -7.66 -20.36
CA GLU A 324 6.85 -6.84 -19.63
C GLU A 324 6.39 -7.52 -18.35
N ARG A 325 6.21 -8.82 -18.39
CA ARG A 325 5.84 -9.61 -17.20
C ARG A 325 6.96 -9.55 -16.14
N GLU A 326 8.22 -9.69 -16.55
CA GLU A 326 9.37 -9.53 -15.65
C GLU A 326 9.42 -8.15 -15.00
N LYS A 327 9.11 -7.09 -15.76
CA LYS A 327 9.00 -5.73 -15.19
C LYS A 327 7.93 -5.66 -14.10
N ILE A 328 6.75 -6.24 -14.30
CA ILE A 328 5.67 -6.23 -13.29
C ILE A 328 6.08 -7.05 -12.06
N PHE A 329 6.65 -8.25 -12.26
CA PHE A 329 7.01 -9.13 -11.15
C PHE A 329 8.16 -8.58 -10.29
N ALA A 330 9.16 -7.92 -10.88
CA ALA A 330 10.32 -7.48 -10.13
C ALA A 330 10.96 -6.17 -10.62
N GLY A 331 11.05 -5.96 -11.92
CA GLY A 331 11.85 -4.87 -12.49
C GLY A 331 11.40 -3.49 -12.04
N ASN A 332 10.08 -3.23 -12.05
CA ASN A 332 9.52 -1.96 -11.61
C ASN A 332 9.74 -1.70 -10.12
N ALA A 333 9.54 -2.74 -9.28
CA ALA A 333 9.78 -2.64 -7.84
C ALA A 333 11.24 -2.31 -7.54
N ARG A 334 12.20 -2.96 -8.22
CA ARG A 334 13.63 -2.69 -8.03
C ARG A 334 14.00 -1.24 -8.32
N LEU A 335 13.49 -0.70 -9.42
CA LEU A 335 13.74 0.69 -9.82
C LEU A 335 13.09 1.67 -8.85
N LEU A 336 11.81 1.48 -8.55
CA LEU A 336 11.03 2.40 -7.72
C LEU A 336 11.54 2.46 -6.29
N LEU A 337 11.86 1.30 -5.72
CA LEU A 337 12.27 1.14 -4.32
C LEU A 337 13.79 1.23 -4.13
N LYS A 338 14.55 1.46 -5.21
CA LYS A 338 16.02 1.53 -5.19
C LYS A 338 16.67 0.27 -4.58
N LEU A 339 16.07 -0.90 -4.78
CA LEU A 339 16.57 -2.14 -4.23
C LEU A 339 17.88 -2.54 -4.92
N PRO A 340 18.88 -3.04 -4.16
CA PRO A 340 20.15 -3.46 -4.75
C PRO A 340 19.96 -4.56 -5.78
N ALA A 341 20.78 -4.56 -6.82
CA ALA A 341 20.91 -5.72 -7.69
C ALA A 341 21.35 -6.90 -6.82
N ARG A 342 20.69 -8.07 -6.97
CA ARG A 342 21.10 -9.29 -6.24
C ARG A 342 22.59 -9.52 -6.49
N SER A 343 23.43 -9.45 -5.45
CA SER A 343 24.78 -9.95 -5.54
C SER A 343 24.67 -11.42 -5.95
N ALA A 344 25.38 -11.82 -7.01
CA ALA A 344 25.47 -13.22 -7.37
C ALA A 344 25.79 -14.02 -6.09
N ALA A 345 24.95 -15.00 -5.77
CA ALA A 345 25.06 -15.77 -4.55
C ALA A 345 26.53 -16.10 -4.31
N ARG A 346 27.08 -15.71 -3.16
CA ARG A 346 28.33 -16.28 -2.69
C ARG A 346 28.02 -17.77 -2.57
N ALA A 347 28.55 -18.56 -3.51
CA ALA A 347 28.62 -19.97 -3.32
C ALA A 347 29.29 -20.18 -1.97
N SER A 348 28.53 -20.69 -1.01
CA SER A 348 29.10 -21.09 0.28
C SER A 348 30.14 -22.16 0.02
N PRO A 349 31.31 -22.10 0.67
CA PRO A 349 32.39 -23.07 0.50
C PRO A 349 31.97 -24.47 0.94
#